data_738dc7a8bed31b0ab36967665874a2df
#
_entry.id   738dc7a8bed31b0ab36967665874a2df
#
_cell.length_a   1.000
_cell.length_b   1.000
_cell.length_c   1.000
_cell.angle_alpha   90.00
_cell.angle_beta   90.00
_cell.angle_gamma   90.00
#
_symmetry.space_group_name_H-M   'P 1'
#
loop_
_entity.id
_entity.type
_entity.pdbx_description
1 polymer ?
#
loop_
_entity_poly.entity_id
_entity_poly.type
_entity_poly.pdbx_seq_one_letter_code
_entity_poly.pdbx_strand_id
1 'polypeptide(L)'
;MKPLYRNVFLAIGVVAIIIMLCTSDLSYSELWDNVRRAGYWFPAVILLWVFLYLANAWAWSVIIHDGAAPKIPFLKIYKYTVSGYALNYVTPVGLLGGEPYRIMELTPYVGAAKATSSVILYAMMHIFSHFCFWTFSILLYLWLYGREMSAGMAVFMTVCSAFCAAGIYFFQKGYKNGLAMKALRLLAHIPGLKSRLRRFIGTREESIRKVDSQIAALHAQRKSTFYLSLFIEFAVRVAGCLEIQFILLILTIMFLFGIAC
;
A
#
# COMPACT_ATOMS: atom_id res chain seq x y z
N MET A 1 -2.47 14.30 18.27
CA MET A 1 -2.04 13.21 19.20
C MET A 1 -0.88 13.76 20.01
N LYS A 2 -0.82 13.45 21.34
CA LYS A 2 0.31 13.84 22.18
C LYS A 2 1.59 13.18 21.64
N PRO A 3 2.77 13.82 21.69
CA PRO A 3 4.04 13.23 21.23
C PRO A 3 4.34 11.86 21.86
N LEU A 4 3.71 11.58 23.00
CA LEU A 4 3.75 10.32 23.71
C LEU A 4 3.36 9.12 22.84
N TYR A 5 2.26 9.18 22.07
CA TYR A 5 1.81 8.05 21.24
C TYR A 5 2.77 7.75 20.09
N ARG A 6 3.35 8.79 19.48
CA ARG A 6 4.39 8.62 18.45
C ARG A 6 5.62 7.89 19.00
N ASN A 7 6.07 8.29 20.19
CA ASN A 7 7.23 7.70 20.82
C ASN A 7 6.95 6.26 21.30
N VAL A 8 5.72 5.96 21.76
CA VAL A 8 5.30 4.60 22.12
C VAL A 8 5.28 3.68 20.88
N PHE A 9 4.72 4.12 19.75
CA PHE A 9 4.75 3.33 18.53
C PHE A 9 6.18 3.08 18.03
N LEU A 10 7.03 4.10 18.09
CA LEU A 10 8.44 3.96 17.73
C LEU A 10 9.17 2.99 18.66
N ALA A 11 8.92 3.08 19.98
CA ALA A 11 9.51 2.18 20.96
C ALA A 11 9.07 0.72 20.76
N ILE A 12 7.78 0.48 20.49
CA ILE A 12 7.25 -0.86 20.16
C ILE A 12 7.97 -1.42 18.93
N GLY A 13 8.18 -0.60 17.90
CA GLY A 13 8.87 -1.01 16.69
C GLY A 13 10.33 -1.38 16.93
N VAL A 14 11.04 -0.54 17.65
CA VAL A 14 12.45 -0.81 18.01
C VAL A 14 12.56 -2.09 18.85
N VAL A 15 11.69 -2.26 19.85
CA VAL A 15 11.65 -3.47 20.67
C VAL A 15 11.35 -4.71 19.84
N ALA A 16 10.41 -4.65 18.90
CA ALA A 16 10.10 -5.77 18.00
C ALA A 16 11.31 -6.16 17.13
N ILE A 17 12.04 -5.17 16.59
CA ILE A 17 13.27 -5.42 15.82
C ILE A 17 14.35 -6.06 16.70
N ILE A 18 14.55 -5.56 17.93
CA ILE A 18 15.51 -6.13 18.86
C ILE A 18 15.15 -7.58 19.21
N ILE A 19 13.88 -7.86 19.52
CA ILE A 19 13.41 -9.22 19.79
C ILE A 19 13.68 -10.12 18.58
N MET A 20 13.33 -9.67 17.37
CA MET A 20 13.58 -10.42 16.14
C MET A 20 15.07 -10.75 15.97
N LEU A 21 15.97 -9.77 16.16
CA LEU A 21 17.41 -9.97 16.03
C LEU A 21 17.98 -10.89 17.12
N CYS A 22 17.42 -10.84 18.35
CA CYS A 22 17.86 -11.69 19.46
C CYS A 22 17.30 -13.11 19.39
N THR A 23 16.15 -13.32 18.74
CA THR A 23 15.49 -14.64 18.61
C THR A 23 15.81 -15.35 17.31
N SER A 24 16.40 -14.65 16.32
CA SER A 24 16.84 -15.28 15.07
C SER A 24 18.21 -15.94 15.26
N ASP A 25 18.33 -17.20 14.88
CA ASP A 25 19.61 -17.94 14.83
C ASP A 25 20.51 -17.49 13.66
N LEU A 26 20.38 -16.22 13.23
CA LEU A 26 21.12 -15.68 12.10
C LEU A 26 22.56 -15.40 12.51
N SER A 27 23.50 -16.08 11.84
CA SER A 27 24.91 -15.73 11.88
C SER A 27 25.15 -14.41 11.14
N TYR A 28 25.61 -13.38 11.85
CA TYR A 28 25.90 -12.07 11.24
C TYR A 28 27.04 -12.16 10.18
N SER A 29 27.97 -13.11 10.35
CA SER A 29 29.02 -13.38 9.37
C SER A 29 28.45 -13.94 8.07
N GLU A 30 27.54 -14.91 8.14
CA GLU A 30 26.84 -15.47 6.98
C GLU A 30 25.99 -14.43 6.27
N LEU A 31 25.27 -13.59 7.04
CA LEU A 31 24.49 -12.49 6.47
C LEU A 31 25.39 -11.53 5.67
N TRP A 32 26.53 -11.16 6.23
CA TRP A 32 27.48 -10.26 5.57
C TRP A 32 28.08 -10.87 4.32
N ASP A 33 28.43 -12.15 4.39
CA ASP A 33 28.95 -12.89 3.24
C ASP A 33 27.91 -13.02 2.12
N ASN A 34 26.64 -13.26 2.46
CA ASN A 34 25.55 -13.29 1.49
C ASN A 34 25.32 -11.92 0.84
N VAL A 35 25.39 -10.82 1.60
CA VAL A 35 25.31 -9.46 1.04
C VAL A 35 26.49 -9.18 0.09
N ARG A 36 27.70 -9.58 0.44
CA ARG A 36 28.88 -9.45 -0.44
C ARG A 36 28.72 -10.25 -1.74
N ARG A 37 28.21 -11.46 -1.64
CA ARG A 37 27.99 -12.37 -2.77
C ARG A 37 26.90 -11.87 -3.71
N ALA A 38 25.85 -11.21 -3.18
CA ALA A 38 24.81 -10.57 -3.97
C ALA A 38 25.36 -9.43 -4.86
N GLY A 39 26.55 -8.89 -4.54
CA GLY A 39 27.27 -7.92 -5.36
C GLY A 39 26.43 -6.69 -5.71
N TYR A 40 26.46 -6.28 -6.97
CA TYR A 40 25.74 -5.09 -7.46
C TYR A 40 24.21 -5.20 -7.41
N TRP A 41 23.66 -6.40 -7.33
CA TRP A 41 22.20 -6.60 -7.34
C TRP A 41 21.57 -6.22 -6.02
N PHE A 42 22.30 -6.37 -4.89
CA PHE A 42 21.77 -5.92 -3.59
C PHE A 42 21.53 -4.40 -3.53
N PRO A 43 22.52 -3.54 -3.84
CA PRO A 43 22.26 -2.10 -3.94
C PRO A 43 21.24 -1.74 -5.05
N ALA A 44 21.16 -2.52 -6.14
CA ALA A 44 20.16 -2.30 -7.17
C ALA A 44 18.72 -2.48 -6.63
N VAL A 45 18.47 -3.49 -5.80
CA VAL A 45 17.19 -3.68 -5.12
C VAL A 45 16.88 -2.49 -4.19
N ILE A 46 17.86 -2.03 -3.41
CA ILE A 46 17.69 -0.87 -2.53
C ILE A 46 17.33 0.39 -3.33
N LEU A 47 18.05 0.66 -4.42
CA LEU A 47 17.77 1.79 -5.29
C LEU A 47 16.39 1.69 -5.94
N LEU A 48 15.99 0.51 -6.39
CA LEU A 48 14.64 0.27 -6.90
C LEU A 48 13.59 0.68 -5.87
N TRP A 49 13.72 0.26 -4.61
CA TRP A 49 12.78 0.62 -3.54
C TRP A 49 12.75 2.12 -3.25
N VAL A 50 13.90 2.83 -3.33
CA VAL A 50 13.93 4.30 -3.24
C VAL A 50 13.06 4.92 -4.34
N PHE A 51 13.18 4.46 -5.58
CA PHE A 51 12.35 4.93 -6.70
C PHE A 51 10.88 4.59 -6.52
N LEU A 52 10.55 3.37 -6.06
CA LEU A 52 9.17 2.96 -5.82
C LEU A 52 8.53 3.84 -4.74
N TYR A 53 9.25 4.15 -3.65
CA TYR A 53 8.74 5.06 -2.62
C TYR A 53 8.61 6.50 -3.09
N LEU A 54 9.49 6.99 -3.96
CA LEU A 54 9.35 8.30 -4.59
C LEU A 54 8.10 8.37 -5.45
N ALA A 55 7.85 7.35 -6.26
CA ALA A 55 6.65 7.26 -7.10
C ALA A 55 5.36 7.16 -6.26
N ASN A 56 5.35 6.34 -5.19
CA ASN A 56 4.24 6.25 -4.25
C ASN A 56 3.96 7.60 -3.56
N ALA A 57 5.01 8.32 -3.13
CA ALA A 57 4.86 9.66 -2.56
C ALA A 57 4.33 10.66 -3.60
N TRP A 58 4.71 10.51 -4.86
CA TRP A 58 4.19 11.35 -5.94
C TRP A 58 2.71 11.08 -6.20
N ALA A 59 2.28 9.81 -6.27
CA ALA A 59 0.88 9.44 -6.40
C ALA A 59 0.02 10.06 -5.28
N TRP A 60 0.49 9.98 -4.03
CA TRP A 60 -0.20 10.61 -2.90
C TRP A 60 -0.15 12.14 -2.96
N SER A 61 0.96 12.74 -3.38
CA SER A 61 1.11 14.19 -3.59
C SER A 61 0.09 14.74 -4.58
N VAL A 62 -0.16 14.03 -5.69
CA VAL A 62 -1.18 14.38 -6.69
C VAL A 62 -2.57 14.45 -6.05
N ILE A 63 -2.89 13.51 -5.15
CA ILE A 63 -4.17 13.48 -4.42
C ILE A 63 -4.27 14.64 -3.42
N ILE A 64 -3.20 14.92 -2.67
CA ILE A 64 -3.18 15.99 -1.66
C ILE A 64 -3.38 17.36 -2.31
N HIS A 65 -2.69 17.63 -3.42
CA HIS A 65 -2.70 18.93 -4.09
C HIS A 65 -3.89 19.13 -5.04
N ASP A 66 -4.83 18.20 -5.08
CA ASP A 66 -6.06 18.42 -5.83
C ASP A 66 -6.95 19.49 -5.18
N GLY A 67 -7.32 20.48 -5.97
CA GLY A 67 -8.05 21.67 -5.50
C GLY A 67 -7.16 22.73 -4.83
N ALA A 68 -7.76 23.61 -4.03
CA ALA A 68 -7.09 24.71 -3.33
C ALA A 68 -6.40 24.23 -2.04
N ALA A 69 -5.41 23.35 -2.17
CA ALA A 69 -4.60 22.91 -1.04
C ALA A 69 -3.33 23.78 -0.87
N PRO A 70 -2.86 24.02 0.36
CA PRO A 70 -1.58 24.66 0.58
C PRO A 70 -0.46 23.81 -0.02
N LYS A 71 0.57 24.46 -0.58
CA LYS A 71 1.73 23.77 -1.14
C LYS A 71 2.53 23.12 -0.02
N ILE A 72 2.53 21.77 0.01
CA ILE A 72 3.36 21.00 0.92
C ILE A 72 4.62 20.56 0.15
N PRO A 73 5.82 20.80 0.67
CA PRO A 73 7.06 20.37 0.02
C PRO A 73 7.05 18.85 -0.20
N PHE A 74 7.42 18.42 -1.41
CA PHE A 74 7.40 17.00 -1.79
C PHE A 74 8.23 16.11 -0.84
N LEU A 75 9.39 16.59 -0.38
CA LEU A 75 10.23 15.86 0.58
C LEU A 75 9.53 15.56 1.91
N LYS A 76 8.59 16.41 2.35
CA LYS A 76 7.77 16.11 3.54
C LYS A 76 6.79 14.97 3.25
N ILE A 77 6.13 15.00 2.09
CA ILE A 77 5.21 13.93 1.66
C ILE A 77 5.98 12.62 1.52
N TYR A 78 7.16 12.65 0.91
CA TYR A 78 8.06 11.50 0.81
C TYR A 78 8.42 10.95 2.19
N LYS A 79 8.85 11.80 3.12
CA LYS A 79 9.14 11.40 4.51
C LYS A 79 7.93 10.72 5.16
N TYR A 80 6.73 11.31 5.03
CA TYR A 80 5.52 10.73 5.61
C TYR A 80 5.12 9.40 4.95
N THR A 81 5.38 9.27 3.66
CA THR A 81 5.16 8.02 2.92
C THR A 81 6.07 6.91 3.42
N VAL A 82 7.39 7.14 3.45
CA VAL A 82 8.37 6.14 3.91
C VAL A 82 8.14 5.78 5.37
N SER A 83 7.95 6.79 6.25
CA SER A 83 7.69 6.52 7.67
C SER A 83 6.37 5.76 7.89
N GLY A 84 5.34 6.05 7.09
CA GLY A 84 4.07 5.32 7.14
C GLY A 84 4.25 3.86 6.74
N TYR A 85 4.99 3.57 5.67
CA TYR A 85 5.29 2.19 5.29
C TYR A 85 6.13 1.47 6.36
N ALA A 86 7.17 2.13 6.89
CA ALA A 86 7.96 1.56 7.97
C ALA A 86 7.08 1.17 9.18
N LEU A 87 6.15 2.04 9.56
CA LEU A 87 5.20 1.74 10.64
C LEU A 87 4.27 0.56 10.31
N ASN A 88 3.87 0.39 9.06
CA ASN A 88 3.08 -0.77 8.65
C ASN A 88 3.83 -2.09 8.82
N TYR A 89 5.16 -2.11 8.59
CA TYR A 89 5.98 -3.31 8.78
C TYR A 89 6.27 -3.63 10.25
N VAL A 90 6.38 -2.60 11.08
CA VAL A 90 6.81 -2.73 12.47
C VAL A 90 5.64 -2.92 13.44
N THR A 91 4.42 -2.50 13.06
CA THR A 91 3.26 -2.65 13.94
C THR A 91 2.58 -4.01 13.74
N PRO A 92 2.18 -4.71 14.82
CA PRO A 92 1.52 -6.01 14.74
C PRO A 92 0.12 -5.94 14.08
N VAL A 93 -0.41 -4.74 13.86
CA VAL A 93 -1.70 -4.49 13.20
C VAL A 93 -1.55 -4.45 11.65
N GLY A 94 -0.33 -4.68 11.13
CA GLY A 94 -0.03 -4.71 9.70
C GLY A 94 -0.35 -3.37 9.00
N LEU A 95 -1.06 -3.43 7.89
CA LEU A 95 -1.35 -2.29 7.00
C LEU A 95 -2.07 -1.07 7.65
N LEU A 96 -2.39 -1.12 8.94
CA LEU A 96 -3.15 -0.05 9.62
C LEU A 96 -2.30 0.88 10.50
N GLY A 97 -0.99 0.64 10.62
CA GLY A 97 -0.11 1.45 11.49
C GLY A 97 0.29 2.80 10.87
N GLY A 98 0.52 2.83 9.59
CA GLY A 98 1.03 4.01 8.86
C GLY A 98 -0.04 5.02 8.48
N GLU A 99 -1.29 4.60 8.26
CA GLU A 99 -2.37 5.48 7.86
C GLU A 99 -2.71 6.53 8.94
N PRO A 100 -2.88 6.16 10.22
CA PRO A 100 -3.07 7.14 11.30
C PRO A 100 -1.91 8.12 11.42
N TYR A 101 -0.67 7.66 11.22
CA TYR A 101 0.51 8.49 11.22
C TYR A 101 0.47 9.53 10.09
N ARG A 102 0.18 9.09 8.86
CA ARG A 102 0.06 9.98 7.68
C ARG A 102 -1.04 11.02 7.87
N ILE A 103 -2.20 10.62 8.42
CA ILE A 103 -3.30 11.55 8.73
C ILE A 103 -2.84 12.59 9.75
N MET A 104 -2.17 12.16 10.81
CA MET A 104 -1.69 13.04 11.86
C MET A 104 -0.70 14.09 11.36
N GLU A 105 0.30 13.66 10.58
CA GLU A 105 1.33 14.54 10.03
C GLU A 105 0.79 15.50 8.98
N LEU A 106 -0.25 15.10 8.24
CA LEU A 106 -0.86 15.94 7.19
C LEU A 106 -1.90 16.92 7.75
N THR A 107 -2.56 16.59 8.87
CA THR A 107 -3.64 17.39 9.48
C THR A 107 -3.29 18.87 9.70
N PRO A 108 -2.10 19.27 10.17
CA PRO A 108 -1.73 20.68 10.37
C PRO A 108 -1.74 21.51 9.07
N TYR A 109 -1.59 20.87 7.91
CA TYR A 109 -1.51 21.56 6.61
C TYR A 109 -2.86 21.70 5.92
N VAL A 110 -3.66 20.63 5.96
CA VAL A 110 -4.90 20.56 5.15
C VAL A 110 -6.17 20.36 5.98
N GLY A 111 -6.05 20.28 7.29
CA GLY A 111 -7.14 19.94 8.20
C GLY A 111 -7.45 18.43 8.24
N ALA A 112 -8.05 17.99 9.35
CA ALA A 112 -8.28 16.57 9.64
C ALA A 112 -9.13 15.85 8.58
N ALA A 113 -10.19 16.52 8.08
CA ALA A 113 -11.09 15.91 7.11
C ALA A 113 -10.37 15.64 5.77
N LYS A 114 -9.62 16.61 5.22
CA LYS A 114 -8.88 16.45 3.96
C LYS A 114 -7.69 15.50 4.14
N ALA A 115 -7.00 15.53 5.28
CA ALA A 115 -5.94 14.59 5.59
C ALA A 115 -6.47 13.15 5.57
N THR A 116 -7.56 12.88 6.29
CA THR A 116 -8.19 11.55 6.34
C THR A 116 -8.67 11.09 4.97
N SER A 117 -9.39 11.95 4.23
CA SER A 117 -9.90 11.59 2.90
C SER A 117 -8.77 11.31 1.90
N SER A 118 -7.67 12.08 1.92
CA SER A 118 -6.54 11.86 1.02
C SER A 118 -5.81 10.55 1.31
N VAL A 119 -5.66 10.17 2.58
CA VAL A 119 -5.02 8.89 2.96
C VAL A 119 -5.92 7.72 2.60
N ILE A 120 -7.24 7.81 2.85
CA ILE A 120 -8.20 6.76 2.46
C ILE A 120 -8.20 6.61 0.93
N LEU A 121 -8.29 7.72 0.19
CA LEU A 121 -8.28 7.67 -1.27
C LEU A 121 -6.98 7.08 -1.81
N TYR A 122 -5.83 7.47 -1.25
CA TYR A 122 -4.55 6.90 -1.62
C TYR A 122 -4.51 5.38 -1.37
N ALA A 123 -4.95 4.92 -0.19
CA ALA A 123 -5.02 3.49 0.11
C ALA A 123 -5.96 2.74 -0.84
N MET A 124 -7.08 3.35 -1.21
CA MET A 124 -8.01 2.80 -2.21
C MET A 124 -7.36 2.68 -3.58
N MET A 125 -6.66 3.73 -4.05
CA MET A 125 -5.94 3.71 -5.32
C MET A 125 -4.85 2.65 -5.33
N HIS A 126 -4.15 2.52 -4.22
CA HIS A 126 -3.14 1.49 -4.03
C HIS A 126 -3.71 0.07 -4.17
N ILE A 127 -4.86 -0.21 -3.53
CA ILE A 127 -5.55 -1.51 -3.67
C ILE A 127 -6.09 -1.68 -5.09
N PHE A 128 -6.69 -0.65 -5.67
CA PHE A 128 -7.25 -0.73 -7.01
C PHE A 128 -6.21 -0.98 -8.09
N SER A 129 -5.01 -0.40 -7.94
CA SER A 129 -3.89 -0.64 -8.84
C SER A 129 -3.44 -2.12 -8.85
N HIS A 130 -3.57 -2.84 -7.72
CA HIS A 130 -3.32 -4.29 -7.69
C HIS A 130 -4.31 -5.06 -8.57
N PHE A 131 -5.60 -4.75 -8.47
CA PHE A 131 -6.61 -5.42 -9.32
C PHE A 131 -6.37 -5.13 -10.80
N CYS A 132 -6.02 -3.89 -11.16
CA CYS A 132 -5.64 -3.53 -12.52
C CYS A 132 -4.40 -4.29 -12.99
N PHE A 133 -3.37 -4.38 -12.15
CA PHE A 133 -2.12 -5.08 -12.45
C PHE A 133 -2.35 -6.60 -12.61
N TRP A 134 -3.11 -7.24 -11.70
CA TRP A 134 -3.43 -8.66 -11.79
C TRP A 134 -4.26 -8.96 -13.05
N THR A 135 -5.24 -8.11 -13.36
CA THR A 135 -6.02 -8.25 -14.60
C THR A 135 -5.12 -8.16 -15.83
N PHE A 136 -4.22 -7.17 -15.87
CA PHE A 136 -3.24 -7.03 -16.94
C PHE A 136 -2.33 -8.26 -17.05
N SER A 137 -1.83 -8.76 -15.93
CA SER A 137 -0.96 -9.95 -15.88
C SER A 137 -1.68 -11.21 -16.36
N ILE A 138 -2.95 -11.40 -16.01
CA ILE A 138 -3.77 -12.51 -16.49
C ILE A 138 -3.95 -12.42 -18.00
N LEU A 139 -4.33 -11.24 -18.52
CA LEU A 139 -4.50 -11.05 -19.97
C LEU A 139 -3.20 -11.27 -20.74
N LEU A 140 -2.07 -10.79 -20.19
CA LEU A 140 -0.75 -11.01 -20.78
C LEU A 140 -0.40 -12.50 -20.81
N TYR A 141 -0.64 -13.23 -19.71
CA TYR A 141 -0.42 -14.67 -19.64
C TYR A 141 -1.28 -15.44 -20.63
N LEU A 142 -2.57 -15.12 -20.73
CA LEU A 142 -3.48 -15.74 -21.69
C LEU A 142 -3.07 -15.47 -23.14
N TRP A 143 -2.56 -14.27 -23.42
CA TRP A 143 -2.08 -13.93 -24.76
C TRP A 143 -0.82 -14.70 -25.15
N LEU A 144 0.13 -14.88 -24.19
CA LEU A 144 1.40 -15.55 -24.46
C LEU A 144 1.29 -17.09 -24.45
N TYR A 145 0.52 -17.64 -23.49
CA TYR A 145 0.52 -19.07 -23.18
C TYR A 145 -0.86 -19.74 -23.23
N GLY A 146 -1.91 -19.01 -23.64
CA GLY A 146 -3.29 -19.50 -23.60
C GLY A 146 -3.54 -20.76 -24.44
N ARG A 147 -2.73 -21.00 -25.51
CA ARG A 147 -2.86 -22.18 -26.38
C ARG A 147 -2.31 -23.47 -25.74
N GLU A 148 -1.37 -23.34 -24.83
CA GLU A 148 -0.67 -24.47 -24.19
C GLU A 148 -1.16 -24.72 -22.75
N MET A 149 -2.25 -24.05 -22.37
CA MET A 149 -2.74 -24.04 -21.01
C MET A 149 -3.44 -25.35 -20.64
N SER A 150 -3.06 -25.95 -19.50
CA SER A 150 -3.76 -27.11 -18.94
C SER A 150 -5.15 -26.73 -18.44
N ALA A 151 -6.07 -27.72 -18.36
CA ALA A 151 -7.42 -27.50 -17.85
C ALA A 151 -7.42 -26.93 -16.41
N GLY A 152 -6.52 -27.42 -15.55
CA GLY A 152 -6.37 -26.90 -14.17
C GLY A 152 -5.95 -25.45 -14.15
N MET A 153 -5.00 -25.04 -15.01
CA MET A 153 -4.58 -23.65 -15.14
C MET A 153 -5.71 -22.76 -15.66
N ALA A 154 -6.53 -23.27 -16.62
CA ALA A 154 -7.68 -22.54 -17.14
C ALA A 154 -8.70 -22.24 -16.06
N VAL A 155 -9.02 -23.22 -15.21
CA VAL A 155 -9.91 -23.04 -14.05
C VAL A 155 -9.33 -22.00 -13.08
N PHE A 156 -8.04 -22.13 -12.74
CA PHE A 156 -7.37 -21.17 -11.85
C PHE A 156 -7.42 -19.74 -12.39
N MET A 157 -7.09 -19.54 -13.67
CA MET A 157 -7.14 -18.23 -14.32
C MET A 157 -8.56 -17.65 -14.38
N THR A 158 -9.58 -18.50 -14.58
CA THR A 158 -10.99 -18.08 -14.56
C THR A 158 -11.39 -17.57 -13.17
N VAL A 159 -11.03 -18.30 -12.11
CA VAL A 159 -11.29 -17.88 -10.72
C VAL A 159 -10.58 -16.56 -10.40
N CYS A 160 -9.30 -16.43 -10.76
CA CYS A 160 -8.55 -15.19 -10.57
C CYS A 160 -9.18 -14.01 -11.34
N SER A 161 -9.62 -14.23 -12.58
CA SER A 161 -10.31 -13.22 -13.40
C SER A 161 -11.63 -12.78 -12.77
N ALA A 162 -12.43 -13.73 -12.27
CA ALA A 162 -13.67 -13.43 -11.57
C ALA A 162 -13.42 -12.61 -10.29
N PHE A 163 -12.38 -12.96 -9.53
CA PHE A 163 -11.96 -12.21 -8.34
C PHE A 163 -11.54 -10.78 -8.68
N CYS A 164 -10.72 -10.60 -9.73
CA CYS A 164 -10.31 -9.28 -10.20
C CYS A 164 -11.51 -8.45 -10.69
N ALA A 165 -12.40 -9.04 -11.47
CA ALA A 165 -13.61 -8.37 -11.94
C ALA A 165 -14.52 -7.92 -10.79
N ALA A 166 -14.71 -8.77 -9.78
CA ALA A 166 -15.44 -8.44 -8.56
C ALA A 166 -14.75 -7.27 -7.81
N GLY A 167 -13.44 -7.32 -7.63
CA GLY A 167 -12.66 -6.25 -6.98
C GLY A 167 -12.81 -4.91 -7.71
N ILE A 168 -12.69 -4.89 -9.03
CA ILE A 168 -12.87 -3.69 -9.86
C ILE A 168 -14.31 -3.16 -9.75
N TYR A 169 -15.30 -4.04 -9.81
CA TYR A 169 -16.71 -3.67 -9.67
C TYR A 169 -17.01 -3.04 -8.29
N PHE A 170 -16.55 -3.69 -7.21
CA PHE A 170 -16.75 -3.16 -5.85
C PHE A 170 -16.02 -1.83 -5.66
N PHE A 171 -14.82 -1.68 -6.21
CA PHE A 171 -14.10 -0.42 -6.16
C PHE A 171 -14.89 0.70 -6.85
N GLN A 172 -15.31 0.50 -8.10
CA GLN A 172 -16.06 1.51 -8.86
C GLN A 172 -17.39 1.89 -8.18
N LYS A 173 -18.12 0.89 -7.66
CA LYS A 173 -19.37 1.13 -6.94
C LYS A 173 -19.16 1.81 -5.59
N GLY A 174 -18.11 1.43 -4.86
CA GLY A 174 -17.76 1.99 -3.57
C GLY A 174 -17.30 3.44 -3.69
N TYR A 175 -16.45 3.72 -4.65
CA TYR A 175 -15.89 5.04 -4.91
C TYR A 175 -16.95 6.10 -5.23
N LYS A 176 -18.03 5.71 -5.93
CA LYS A 176 -19.15 6.61 -6.25
C LYS A 176 -20.13 6.87 -5.10
N ASN A 177 -20.20 6.00 -4.11
CA ASN A 177 -21.34 5.93 -3.17
C ASN A 177 -20.97 6.09 -1.69
N GLY A 178 -19.82 6.65 -1.35
CA GLY A 178 -19.37 6.80 0.04
C GLY A 178 -18.89 5.47 0.65
N LEU A 179 -17.58 5.31 0.77
CA LEU A 179 -16.96 4.05 1.16
C LEU A 179 -16.79 3.92 2.66
N ALA A 180 -16.49 5.03 3.35
CA ALA A 180 -16.16 4.98 4.77
C ALA A 180 -17.37 4.55 5.60
N MET A 181 -18.54 5.13 5.32
CA MET A 181 -19.77 4.77 6.02
C MET A 181 -20.22 3.34 5.73
N LYS A 182 -20.09 2.88 4.46
CA LYS A 182 -20.47 1.52 4.09
C LYS A 182 -19.53 0.48 4.68
N ALA A 183 -18.23 0.73 4.66
CA ALA A 183 -17.23 -0.15 5.26
C ALA A 183 -17.47 -0.30 6.77
N LEU A 184 -17.73 0.81 7.48
CA LEU A 184 -18.04 0.77 8.92
C LEU A 184 -19.34 0.03 9.21
N ARG A 185 -20.38 0.20 8.39
CA ARG A 185 -21.63 -0.54 8.52
C ARG A 185 -21.45 -2.04 8.25
N LEU A 186 -20.66 -2.40 7.26
CA LEU A 186 -20.33 -3.80 6.96
C LEU A 186 -19.58 -4.44 8.12
N LEU A 187 -18.55 -3.78 8.64
CA LEU A 187 -17.79 -4.23 9.81
C LEU A 187 -18.66 -4.34 11.07
N ALA A 188 -19.72 -3.51 11.18
CA ALA A 188 -20.68 -3.57 12.28
C ALA A 188 -21.59 -4.82 12.25
N HIS A 189 -21.53 -5.66 11.20
CA HIS A 189 -22.22 -6.96 11.15
C HIS A 189 -21.39 -8.08 11.78
N ILE A 190 -20.09 -7.86 12.04
CA ILE A 190 -19.21 -8.86 12.67
C ILE A 190 -19.63 -9.03 14.16
N PRO A 191 -19.93 -10.27 14.60
CA PRO A 191 -20.21 -10.56 16.00
C PRO A 191 -19.05 -10.12 16.90
N GLY A 192 -19.33 -9.40 17.99
CA GLY A 192 -18.32 -8.85 18.91
C GLY A 192 -17.89 -7.40 18.64
N LEU A 193 -17.95 -6.89 17.38
CA LEU A 193 -17.67 -5.48 17.08
C LEU A 193 -18.93 -4.61 16.99
N LYS A 194 -20.10 -5.22 16.85
CA LYS A 194 -21.38 -4.58 16.56
C LYS A 194 -21.74 -3.42 17.50
N SER A 195 -21.64 -3.61 18.81
CA SER A 195 -22.00 -2.59 19.79
C SER A 195 -21.02 -1.42 19.83
N ARG A 196 -19.71 -1.70 19.73
CA ARG A 196 -18.66 -0.68 19.72
C ARG A 196 -18.70 0.17 18.46
N LEU A 197 -18.85 -0.47 17.29
CA LEU A 197 -18.91 0.23 16.01
C LEU A 197 -20.21 1.04 15.85
N ARG A 198 -21.35 0.53 16.28
CA ARG A 198 -22.59 1.30 16.25
C ARG A 198 -22.52 2.56 17.11
N ARG A 199 -21.93 2.47 18.31
CA ARG A 199 -21.71 3.64 19.17
C ARG A 199 -20.74 4.63 18.52
N PHE A 200 -19.64 4.15 17.92
CA PHE A 200 -18.68 4.97 17.21
C PHE A 200 -19.29 5.69 16.00
N ILE A 201 -20.07 4.97 15.18
CA ILE A 201 -20.79 5.54 14.04
C ILE A 201 -21.75 6.63 14.52
N GLY A 202 -22.56 6.37 15.55
CA GLY A 202 -23.52 7.34 16.07
C GLY A 202 -22.89 8.61 16.62
N THR A 203 -21.70 8.51 17.25
CA THR A 203 -20.98 9.70 17.80
C THR A 203 -20.18 10.46 16.77
N ARG A 204 -19.87 9.88 15.60
CA ARG A 204 -18.97 10.43 14.58
C ARG A 204 -19.59 10.47 13.18
N GLU A 205 -20.90 10.28 13.06
CA GLU A 205 -21.59 10.17 11.78
C GLU A 205 -21.33 11.38 10.87
N GLU A 206 -21.40 12.58 11.41
CA GLU A 206 -21.15 13.81 10.67
C GLU A 206 -19.70 13.89 10.13
N SER A 207 -18.73 13.52 10.97
CA SER A 207 -17.32 13.48 10.57
C SER A 207 -17.06 12.44 9.46
N ILE A 208 -17.70 11.28 9.56
CA ILE A 208 -17.58 10.20 8.57
C ILE A 208 -18.24 10.62 7.25
N ARG A 209 -19.45 11.22 7.30
CA ARG A 209 -20.11 11.76 6.10
C ARG A 209 -19.30 12.87 5.44
N LYS A 210 -18.61 13.72 6.22
CA LYS A 210 -17.73 14.76 5.71
C LYS A 210 -16.53 14.18 4.96
N VAL A 211 -15.93 13.10 5.46
CA VAL A 211 -14.88 12.37 4.76
C VAL A 211 -15.41 11.75 3.47
N ASP A 212 -16.56 11.08 3.52
CA ASP A 212 -17.19 10.48 2.32
C ASP A 212 -17.54 11.55 1.27
N SER A 213 -18.05 12.70 1.68
CA SER A 213 -18.38 13.82 0.77
C SER A 213 -17.10 14.39 0.12
N GLN A 214 -15.99 14.45 0.84
CA GLN A 214 -14.73 14.91 0.27
C GLN A 214 -14.12 13.90 -0.71
N ILE A 215 -14.22 12.59 -0.44
CA ILE A 215 -13.83 11.55 -1.40
C ILE A 215 -14.66 11.65 -2.68
N ALA A 216 -15.98 11.82 -2.54
CA ALA A 216 -16.88 11.99 -3.67
C ALA A 216 -16.59 13.29 -4.45
N ALA A 217 -16.30 14.40 -3.76
CA ALA A 217 -15.95 15.68 -4.36
C ALA A 217 -14.63 15.60 -5.15
N LEU A 218 -13.62 14.89 -4.62
CA LEU A 218 -12.37 14.64 -5.34
C LEU A 218 -12.60 13.85 -6.64
N HIS A 219 -13.53 12.88 -6.62
CA HIS A 219 -13.92 12.18 -7.83
C HIS A 219 -14.66 13.06 -8.85
N ALA A 220 -15.51 13.95 -8.35
CA ALA A 220 -16.30 14.84 -9.22
C ALA A 220 -15.45 15.96 -9.85
N GLN A 221 -14.40 16.43 -9.16
CA GLN A 221 -13.67 17.63 -9.56
C GLN A 221 -12.57 17.40 -10.60
N ARG A 222 -11.79 16.30 -10.54
CA ARG A 222 -10.68 16.06 -11.49
C ARG A 222 -10.47 14.59 -11.82
N LYS A 223 -11.05 14.14 -12.92
CA LYS A 223 -10.74 12.82 -13.48
C LYS A 223 -9.24 12.62 -13.75
N SER A 224 -8.51 13.71 -14.09
CA SER A 224 -7.06 13.67 -14.32
C SER A 224 -6.26 13.25 -13.08
N THR A 225 -6.60 13.74 -11.89
CA THR A 225 -5.96 13.35 -10.62
C THR A 225 -6.13 11.86 -10.36
N PHE A 226 -7.35 11.35 -10.59
CA PHE A 226 -7.65 9.92 -10.44
C PHE A 226 -6.80 9.08 -11.39
N TYR A 227 -6.84 9.36 -12.70
CA TYR A 227 -6.11 8.57 -13.68
C TYR A 227 -4.59 8.70 -13.54
N LEU A 228 -4.09 9.89 -13.21
CA LEU A 228 -2.66 10.09 -12.99
C LEU A 228 -2.15 9.32 -11.76
N SER A 229 -2.86 9.41 -10.64
CA SER A 229 -2.51 8.64 -9.43
C SER A 229 -2.58 7.14 -9.69
N LEU A 230 -3.62 6.65 -10.38
CA LEU A 230 -3.76 5.25 -10.77
C LEU A 230 -2.63 4.81 -11.70
N PHE A 231 -2.28 5.62 -12.69
CA PHE A 231 -1.20 5.31 -13.62
C PHE A 231 0.15 5.20 -12.90
N ILE A 232 0.45 6.13 -11.99
CA ILE A 232 1.70 6.08 -11.19
C ILE A 232 1.71 4.81 -10.33
N GLU A 233 0.62 4.51 -9.63
CA GLU A 233 0.49 3.29 -8.80
C GLU A 233 0.62 2.01 -9.64
N PHE A 234 0.04 1.98 -10.83
CA PHE A 234 0.18 0.85 -11.76
C PHE A 234 1.63 0.71 -12.25
N ALA A 235 2.29 1.80 -12.62
CA ALA A 235 3.69 1.81 -13.04
C ALA A 235 4.62 1.32 -11.90
N VAL A 236 4.32 1.68 -10.65
CA VAL A 236 5.03 1.16 -9.46
C VAL A 236 4.89 -0.36 -9.37
N ARG A 237 3.69 -0.94 -9.67
CA ARG A 237 3.50 -2.40 -9.67
C ARG A 237 4.33 -3.08 -10.74
N VAL A 238 4.32 -2.53 -11.95
CA VAL A 238 5.13 -3.06 -13.06
C VAL A 238 6.61 -2.97 -12.73
N ALA A 239 7.09 -1.83 -12.23
CA ALA A 239 8.49 -1.66 -11.83
C ALA A 239 8.87 -2.59 -10.66
N GLY A 240 7.93 -2.86 -9.74
CA GLY A 240 8.14 -3.82 -8.65
C GLY A 240 8.44 -5.25 -9.13
N CYS A 241 8.04 -5.64 -10.35
CA CYS A 241 8.42 -6.93 -10.92
C CYS A 241 9.94 -7.06 -11.14
N LEU A 242 10.66 -5.94 -11.30
CA LEU A 242 12.12 -5.95 -11.43
C LEU A 242 12.80 -6.45 -10.15
N GLU A 243 12.18 -6.30 -9.00
CA GLU A 243 12.70 -6.86 -7.73
C GLU A 243 12.84 -8.37 -7.81
N ILE A 244 11.80 -9.07 -8.30
CA ILE A 244 11.82 -10.53 -8.48
C ILE A 244 12.94 -10.91 -9.45
N GLN A 245 13.11 -10.16 -10.55
CA GLN A 245 14.16 -10.41 -11.51
C GLN A 245 15.55 -10.21 -10.90
N PHE A 246 15.77 -9.15 -10.12
CA PHE A 246 17.05 -8.92 -9.43
C PHE A 246 17.35 -10.01 -8.41
N ILE A 247 16.34 -10.46 -7.65
CA ILE A 247 16.51 -11.57 -6.70
C ILE A 247 16.86 -12.86 -7.44
N LEU A 248 16.18 -13.18 -8.55
CA LEU A 248 16.51 -14.36 -9.36
C LEU A 248 17.94 -14.30 -9.93
N LEU A 249 18.42 -13.11 -10.32
CA LEU A 249 19.82 -12.93 -10.78
C LEU A 249 20.81 -13.16 -9.63
N ILE A 250 20.51 -12.67 -8.42
CA ILE A 250 21.32 -12.95 -7.22
C ILE A 250 21.40 -14.46 -6.99
N LEU A 251 20.24 -15.14 -6.96
CA LEU A 251 20.17 -16.59 -6.73
C LEU A 251 20.91 -17.37 -7.81
N THR A 252 20.79 -16.99 -9.09
CA THR A 252 21.48 -17.63 -10.20
C THR A 252 23.00 -17.50 -10.06
N ILE A 253 23.48 -16.32 -9.69
CA ILE A 253 24.91 -16.08 -9.44
C ILE A 253 25.39 -16.94 -8.27
N MET A 254 24.65 -16.98 -7.17
CA MET A 254 24.98 -17.79 -6.00
C MET A 254 25.06 -19.28 -6.36
N PHE A 255 24.13 -19.77 -7.19
CA PHE A 255 24.11 -21.16 -7.64
C PHE A 255 25.28 -21.50 -8.59
N LEU A 256 25.58 -20.64 -9.57
CA LEU A 256 26.69 -20.84 -10.53
C LEU A 256 28.05 -20.86 -9.87
N PHE A 257 28.26 -20.13 -8.78
CA PHE A 257 29.53 -20.13 -8.04
C PHE A 257 29.61 -21.22 -6.95
N GLY A 258 28.75 -22.24 -7.03
CA GLY A 258 28.80 -23.41 -6.14
C GLY A 258 28.45 -23.13 -4.68
N ILE A 259 27.65 -22.11 -4.45
CA ILE A 259 27.30 -21.62 -3.12
C ILE A 259 25.82 -21.94 -2.89
N ALA A 260 25.47 -23.21 -3.10
CA ALA A 260 24.21 -23.74 -2.58
C ALA A 260 24.45 -24.14 -1.11
N CYS A 261 23.56 -23.64 -0.26
CA CYS A 261 23.50 -24.06 1.14
C CYS A 261 23.24 -25.55 1.28
#